data_819b4fbe7af8cba5d7e7db7ab852fb88
#
_entry.id   819b4fbe7af8cba5d7e7db7ab852fb88
#
_cell.length_a   1.000
_cell.length_b   1.000
_cell.length_c   1.000
_cell.angle_alpha   90.00
_cell.angle_beta   90.00
_cell.angle_gamma   90.00
#
_symmetry.space_group_name_H-M   'P 1'
#
loop_
_entity.id
_entity.type
_entity.pdbx_description
1 polymer ?
#
loop_
_entity_poly.entity_id
_entity_poly.type
_entity_poly.pdbx_seq_one_letter_code
_entity_poly.pdbx_strand_id
1 'polypeptide(L)'
;STQGVSSAASDVYKRQLYYGVSGGVLAHANGVTLGQPLNDTVVLVKAPGAKDAKVENQTGVRTDWRGYAVLPYATEYRENRVALDTNTLADNVDLDNAVANVVPTRGAIVRAEFKARVGIKLLMTLTHNNKPLPFGAMVTSESSQSSGIVADNGQVYLSGMPLAGKVQVKWGEAVSYTHLRAHETSQDL
;
A
#
# COMPACT_ATOMS: atom_id res chain seq x y z
N SER A 1 -9.67 9.19 -32.74
CA SER A 1 -10.15 10.47 -32.20
C SER A 1 -9.64 10.79 -30.78
N THR A 2 -8.99 9.83 -30.12
CA THR A 2 -8.36 10.04 -28.76
C THR A 2 -7.11 10.93 -28.86
N GLN A 3 -6.42 10.96 -29.98
CA GLN A 3 -5.27 11.85 -30.18
C GLN A 3 -5.65 13.33 -30.18
N GLY A 4 -6.84 13.65 -30.65
CA GLY A 4 -7.33 15.04 -30.68
C GLY A 4 -7.60 15.61 -29.29
N VAL A 5 -8.10 14.76 -28.38
CA VAL A 5 -8.39 15.18 -26.99
C VAL A 5 -7.11 15.33 -26.16
N SER A 6 -6.14 14.44 -26.35
CA SER A 6 -4.84 14.56 -25.66
C SER A 6 -4.03 15.75 -26.17
N SER A 7 -4.12 16.04 -27.48
CA SER A 7 -3.49 17.22 -28.05
C SER A 7 -4.14 18.51 -27.55
N ALA A 8 -5.48 18.55 -27.46
CA ALA A 8 -6.20 19.71 -26.94
C ALA A 8 -5.89 19.92 -25.43
N ALA A 9 -5.83 18.85 -24.64
CA ALA A 9 -5.44 18.93 -23.25
C ALA A 9 -3.98 19.38 -23.09
N SER A 10 -3.09 18.89 -23.94
CA SER A 10 -1.70 19.33 -23.98
C SER A 10 -1.58 20.80 -24.38
N ASP A 11 -2.38 21.27 -25.31
CA ASP A 11 -2.37 22.68 -25.73
C ASP A 11 -2.95 23.61 -24.65
N VAL A 12 -3.98 23.17 -23.95
CA VAL A 12 -4.52 23.88 -22.78
C VAL A 12 -3.46 23.93 -21.68
N TYR A 13 -2.75 22.83 -21.41
CA TYR A 13 -1.65 22.81 -20.46
C TYR A 13 -0.48 23.67 -20.89
N LYS A 14 -0.10 23.68 -22.14
CA LYS A 14 0.96 24.57 -22.66
C LYS A 14 0.59 26.04 -22.51
N ARG A 15 -0.68 26.37 -22.65
CA ARG A 15 -1.16 27.74 -22.35
C ARG A 15 -1.14 28.04 -20.86
N GLN A 16 -1.42 27.05 -20.02
CA GLN A 16 -1.29 27.17 -18.55
C GLN A 16 0.17 27.22 -18.09
N LEU A 17 1.12 26.71 -18.89
CA LEU A 17 2.57 26.92 -18.64
C LEU A 17 2.94 28.40 -18.57
N TYR A 18 2.15 29.27 -19.19
CA TYR A 18 2.27 30.72 -19.01
C TYR A 18 2.10 31.14 -17.55
N TYR A 19 1.36 30.36 -16.76
CA TYR A 19 1.19 30.52 -15.32
C TYR A 19 2.09 29.61 -14.48
N GLY A 20 3.05 28.91 -15.10
CA GLY A 20 4.05 28.07 -14.43
C GLY A 20 3.54 26.70 -13.93
N VAL A 21 2.42 26.21 -14.47
CA VAL A 21 1.88 24.89 -14.13
C VAL A 21 2.06 23.94 -15.31
N SER A 22 2.70 22.79 -15.09
CA SER A 22 2.78 21.69 -16.06
C SER A 22 2.37 20.38 -15.39
N GLY A 23 1.73 19.50 -16.16
CA GLY A 23 1.30 18.22 -15.63
C GLY A 23 0.75 17.28 -16.69
N GLY A 24 0.40 16.09 -16.27
CA GLY A 24 -0.22 15.06 -17.08
C GLY A 24 -1.46 14.48 -16.39
N VAL A 25 -2.32 13.89 -17.20
CA VAL A 25 -3.55 13.24 -16.74
C VAL A 25 -3.59 11.83 -17.32
N LEU A 26 -3.74 10.84 -16.45
CA LEU A 26 -3.90 9.45 -16.84
C LEU A 26 -5.30 8.96 -16.47
N ALA A 27 -6.09 8.56 -17.49
CA ALA A 27 -7.36 7.87 -17.27
C ALA A 27 -7.12 6.36 -17.30
N HIS A 28 -7.65 5.66 -16.33
CA HIS A 28 -7.47 4.21 -16.16
C HIS A 28 -8.74 3.56 -15.60
N ALA A 29 -8.74 2.24 -15.47
CA ALA A 29 -9.91 1.48 -15.03
C ALA A 29 -10.47 1.90 -13.65
N ASN A 30 -9.63 2.45 -12.78
CA ASN A 30 -10.01 2.89 -11.43
C ASN A 30 -10.25 4.40 -11.31
N GLY A 31 -10.25 5.14 -12.43
CA GLY A 31 -10.51 6.58 -12.44
C GLY A 31 -9.44 7.39 -13.17
N VAL A 32 -9.15 8.56 -12.63
CA VAL A 32 -8.20 9.51 -13.22
C VAL A 32 -7.14 9.87 -12.21
N THR A 33 -5.88 9.87 -12.62
CA THR A 33 -4.74 10.25 -11.79
C THR A 33 -3.98 11.39 -12.46
N LEU A 34 -3.68 12.41 -11.67
CA LEU A 34 -2.88 13.56 -12.10
C LEU A 34 -1.40 13.32 -11.76
N GLY A 35 -0.52 13.85 -12.59
CA GLY A 35 0.91 13.71 -12.40
C GLY A 35 1.73 14.73 -13.17
N GLN A 36 3.01 14.45 -13.31
CA GLN A 36 3.94 15.21 -14.15
C GLN A 36 3.64 14.96 -15.63
N PRO A 37 4.18 15.75 -16.58
CA PRO A 37 4.01 15.49 -18.01
C PRO A 37 4.43 14.06 -18.37
N LEU A 38 3.57 13.35 -19.09
CA LEU A 38 3.70 11.93 -19.36
C LEU A 38 4.50 11.68 -20.64
N ASN A 39 5.35 10.66 -20.63
CA ASN A 39 5.97 10.05 -21.81
C ASN A 39 5.07 8.93 -22.37
N ASP A 40 5.53 8.26 -23.43
CA ASP A 40 4.75 7.21 -24.10
C ASP A 40 4.54 5.99 -23.23
N THR A 41 5.54 5.62 -22.45
CA THR A 41 5.51 4.46 -21.57
C THR A 41 5.53 4.92 -20.12
N VAL A 42 4.49 4.59 -19.38
CA VAL A 42 4.29 5.06 -18.01
C VAL A 42 3.93 3.93 -17.07
N VAL A 43 4.16 4.14 -15.79
CA VAL A 43 3.74 3.22 -14.73
C VAL A 43 2.65 3.89 -13.89
N LEU A 44 1.52 3.20 -13.73
CA LEU A 44 0.50 3.58 -12.76
C LEU A 44 0.78 2.84 -11.44
N VAL A 45 1.09 3.59 -10.41
CA VAL A 45 1.20 3.07 -9.04
C VAL A 45 -0.21 2.96 -8.46
N LYS A 46 -0.56 1.77 -8.00
CA LYS A 46 -1.84 1.49 -7.35
C LYS A 46 -1.60 0.98 -5.94
N ALA A 47 -1.86 1.83 -4.96
CA ALA A 47 -1.72 1.52 -3.55
C ALA A 47 -2.92 2.07 -2.75
N PRO A 48 -4.15 1.55 -2.99
CA PRO A 48 -5.35 2.05 -2.32
C PRO A 48 -5.18 1.99 -0.81
N GLY A 49 -5.46 3.10 -0.13
CA GLY A 49 -5.25 3.27 1.30
C GLY A 49 -3.93 3.92 1.69
N ALA A 50 -2.92 3.90 0.82
CA ALA A 50 -1.64 4.54 1.04
C ALA A 50 -1.62 5.95 0.44
N LYS A 51 -2.24 6.90 1.14
CA LYS A 51 -2.30 8.30 0.74
C LYS A 51 -0.95 8.98 0.97
N ASP A 52 -0.55 9.84 0.02
CA ASP A 52 0.63 10.70 0.11
C ASP A 52 1.94 9.94 0.39
N ALA A 53 2.03 8.71 -0.08
CA ALA A 53 3.24 7.91 -0.02
C ALA A 53 4.20 8.32 -1.13
N LYS A 54 5.45 8.54 -0.77
CA LYS A 54 6.49 8.92 -1.73
C LYS A 54 6.97 7.69 -2.52
N VAL A 55 7.14 7.86 -3.82
CA VAL A 55 7.80 6.85 -4.66
C VAL A 55 9.32 7.07 -4.58
N GLU A 56 10.06 6.02 -4.23
CA GLU A 56 11.52 6.09 -4.12
C GLU A 56 12.17 6.44 -5.45
N ASN A 57 13.24 7.23 -5.39
CA ASN A 57 14.04 7.65 -6.55
C ASN A 57 13.26 8.42 -7.62
N GLN A 58 12.10 8.96 -7.27
CA GLN A 58 11.27 9.78 -8.15
C GLN A 58 10.97 11.11 -7.46
N THR A 59 11.57 12.18 -7.97
CA THR A 59 11.39 13.51 -7.38
C THR A 59 9.97 14.01 -7.58
N GLY A 60 9.31 14.32 -6.46
CA GLY A 60 7.97 14.92 -6.47
C GLY A 60 6.84 13.98 -6.84
N VAL A 61 7.07 12.67 -6.90
CA VAL A 61 6.02 11.69 -7.16
C VAL A 61 5.53 11.11 -5.84
N ARG A 62 4.25 11.36 -5.54
CA ARG A 62 3.56 10.85 -4.37
C ARG A 62 2.20 10.32 -4.76
N THR A 63 1.70 9.33 -4.02
CA THR A 63 0.32 8.86 -4.19
C THR A 63 -0.67 9.96 -3.81
N ASP A 64 -1.78 10.01 -4.55
CA ASP A 64 -2.87 10.94 -4.28
C ASP A 64 -3.74 10.47 -3.10
N TRP A 65 -4.84 11.17 -2.85
CA TRP A 65 -5.79 10.82 -1.78
C TRP A 65 -6.43 9.43 -1.94
N ARG A 66 -6.43 8.88 -3.15
CA ARG A 66 -6.93 7.54 -3.46
C ARG A 66 -5.85 6.47 -3.41
N GLY A 67 -4.58 6.84 -3.26
CA GLY A 67 -3.44 5.94 -3.26
C GLY A 67 -2.86 5.68 -4.66
N TYR A 68 -3.10 6.54 -5.62
CA TYR A 68 -2.59 6.40 -7.00
C TYR A 68 -1.52 7.45 -7.31
N ALA A 69 -0.56 7.04 -8.09
CA ALA A 69 0.47 7.92 -8.65
C ALA A 69 0.85 7.46 -10.05
N VAL A 70 1.38 8.37 -10.86
CA VAL A 70 1.89 8.06 -12.19
C VAL A 70 3.38 8.34 -12.23
N LEU A 71 4.16 7.33 -12.63
CA LEU A 71 5.55 7.52 -13.02
C LEU A 71 5.55 7.89 -14.52
N PRO A 72 5.99 9.10 -14.86
CA PRO A 72 5.84 9.61 -16.22
C PRO A 72 6.75 8.95 -17.24
N TYR A 73 7.72 8.17 -16.76
CA TYR A 73 8.72 7.52 -17.58
C TYR A 73 9.02 6.12 -17.07
N ALA A 74 9.06 5.15 -17.97
CA ALA A 74 9.52 3.80 -17.69
C ALA A 74 10.42 3.31 -18.82
N THR A 75 11.42 2.48 -18.48
CA THR A 75 12.31 1.87 -19.46
C THR A 75 11.63 0.65 -20.08
N GLU A 76 11.42 0.72 -21.37
CA GLU A 76 10.75 -0.33 -22.14
C GLU A 76 11.58 -1.61 -22.18
N TYR A 77 10.88 -2.77 -22.16
CA TYR A 77 11.46 -4.11 -22.26
C TYR A 77 12.55 -4.43 -21.22
N ARG A 78 12.54 -3.69 -20.12
CA ARG A 78 13.43 -3.90 -18.99
C ARG A 78 12.65 -3.91 -17.69
N GLU A 79 13.21 -4.55 -16.69
CA GLU A 79 12.65 -4.53 -15.35
C GLU A 79 12.81 -3.13 -14.74
N ASN A 80 11.69 -2.54 -14.36
CA ASN A 80 11.64 -1.28 -13.62
C ASN A 80 11.26 -1.59 -12.17
N ARG A 81 12.12 -1.23 -11.24
CA ARG A 81 11.83 -1.33 -9.82
C ARG A 81 11.03 -0.11 -9.39
N VAL A 82 9.85 -0.35 -8.86
CA VAL A 82 8.98 0.68 -8.30
C VAL A 82 8.84 0.41 -6.82
N ALA A 83 9.21 1.37 -5.99
CA ALA A 83 9.16 1.22 -4.54
C ALA A 83 8.49 2.43 -3.90
N LEU A 84 7.71 2.16 -2.85
CA LEU A 84 7.16 3.20 -1.98
C LEU A 84 8.04 3.36 -0.75
N ASP A 85 8.29 4.60 -0.37
CA ASP A 85 9.03 4.91 0.85
C ASP A 85 8.11 4.70 2.06
N THR A 86 8.37 3.63 2.81
CA THR A 86 7.56 3.25 3.97
C THR A 86 7.58 4.29 5.09
N ASN A 87 8.63 5.11 5.15
CA ASN A 87 8.73 6.19 6.15
C ASN A 87 7.74 7.33 5.88
N THR A 88 7.20 7.42 4.68
CA THR A 88 6.21 8.44 4.30
C THR A 88 4.77 7.99 4.48
N LEU A 89 4.55 6.73 4.82
CA LEU A 89 3.22 6.19 5.11
C LEU A 89 2.66 6.80 6.40
N ALA A 90 1.34 6.98 6.44
CA ALA A 90 0.65 7.35 7.68
C ALA A 90 0.82 6.25 8.74
N ASP A 91 0.70 6.63 10.02
CA ASP A 91 0.92 5.69 11.14
C ASP A 91 -0.05 4.51 11.15
N ASN A 92 -1.21 4.67 10.54
CA ASN A 92 -2.24 3.65 10.44
C ASN A 92 -2.19 2.85 9.14
N VAL A 93 -1.14 2.97 8.36
CA VAL A 93 -0.99 2.28 7.07
C VAL A 93 0.25 1.40 7.08
N ASP A 94 0.09 0.16 6.61
CA ASP A 94 1.17 -0.77 6.41
C ASP A 94 1.06 -1.39 5.00
N LEU A 95 2.19 -1.78 4.42
CA LEU A 95 2.24 -2.41 3.10
C LEU A 95 2.68 -3.87 3.23
N ASP A 96 2.01 -4.77 2.51
CA ASP A 96 2.44 -6.17 2.43
C ASP A 96 3.76 -6.29 1.66
N ASN A 97 3.93 -5.45 0.63
CA ASN A 97 5.16 -5.31 -0.13
C ASN A 97 5.38 -3.84 -0.45
N ALA A 98 6.60 -3.37 -0.29
CA ALA A 98 6.96 -1.99 -0.60
C ALA A 98 7.63 -1.85 -1.97
N VAL A 99 7.90 -2.95 -2.67
CA VAL A 99 8.59 -2.99 -3.96
C VAL A 99 7.78 -3.81 -4.95
N ALA A 100 7.61 -3.29 -6.16
CA ALA A 100 7.06 -4.00 -7.30
C ALA A 100 8.00 -3.84 -8.49
N ASN A 101 8.16 -4.91 -9.26
CA ASN A 101 8.96 -4.88 -10.50
C ASN A 101 8.01 -5.03 -11.69
N VAL A 102 8.16 -4.17 -12.67
CA VAL A 102 7.34 -4.17 -13.88
C VAL A 102 8.21 -4.12 -15.13
N VAL A 103 7.76 -4.79 -16.20
CA VAL A 103 8.45 -4.80 -17.50
C VAL A 103 7.48 -4.30 -18.56
N PRO A 104 7.49 -3.00 -18.87
CA PRO A 104 6.58 -2.46 -19.85
C PRO A 104 7.04 -2.73 -21.29
N THR A 105 6.07 -2.87 -22.19
CA THR A 105 6.30 -2.75 -23.63
C THR A 105 6.20 -1.28 -24.03
N ARG A 106 6.71 -0.96 -25.21
CA ARG A 106 6.66 0.43 -25.73
C ARG A 106 5.21 0.94 -25.82
N GLY A 107 4.99 2.13 -25.32
CA GLY A 107 3.67 2.76 -25.33
C GLY A 107 2.68 2.18 -24.31
N ALA A 108 3.13 1.31 -23.43
CA ALA A 108 2.26 0.68 -22.45
C ALA A 108 2.04 1.55 -21.21
N ILE A 109 0.89 1.36 -20.61
CA ILE A 109 0.58 1.80 -19.25
C ILE A 109 0.58 0.53 -18.41
N VAL A 110 1.63 0.34 -17.62
CA VAL A 110 1.73 -0.81 -16.73
C VAL A 110 1.38 -0.44 -15.31
N ARG A 111 0.82 -1.38 -14.58
CA ARG A 111 0.39 -1.15 -13.20
C ARG A 111 1.35 -1.80 -12.23
N ALA A 112 1.84 -1.01 -11.27
CA ALA A 112 2.56 -1.49 -10.11
C ALA A 112 1.60 -1.50 -8.93
N GLU A 113 1.25 -2.68 -8.46
CA GLU A 113 0.29 -2.85 -7.37
C GLU A 113 0.99 -3.04 -6.03
N PHE A 114 0.49 -2.31 -5.04
CA PHE A 114 0.90 -2.43 -3.65
C PHE A 114 -0.33 -2.67 -2.80
N LYS A 115 -0.27 -3.67 -1.96
CA LYS A 115 -1.37 -3.98 -1.05
C LYS A 115 -1.15 -3.27 0.27
N ALA A 116 -2.00 -2.30 0.55
CA ALA A 116 -1.98 -1.53 1.79
C ALA A 116 -3.03 -2.03 2.76
N ARG A 117 -2.68 -2.06 4.03
CA ARG A 117 -3.59 -2.33 5.15
C ARG A 117 -3.75 -1.05 5.95
N VAL A 118 -4.99 -0.62 6.13
CA VAL A 118 -5.34 0.58 6.88
C VAL A 118 -6.01 0.18 8.17
N GLY A 119 -5.52 0.66 9.28
CA GLY A 119 -6.00 0.36 10.62
C GLY A 119 -4.90 0.53 11.64
N ILE A 120 -5.16 0.16 12.89
CA ILE A 120 -4.14 0.26 13.93
C ILE A 120 -3.08 -0.83 13.76
N LYS A 121 -1.86 -0.50 14.17
CA LYS A 121 -0.76 -1.45 14.32
C LYS A 121 -0.71 -1.91 15.77
N LEU A 122 -0.65 -3.20 15.97
CA LEU A 122 -0.80 -3.80 17.28
C LEU A 122 0.33 -4.78 17.54
N LEU A 123 1.11 -4.52 18.58
CA LEU A 123 2.08 -5.46 19.12
C LEU A 123 1.50 -6.06 20.41
N MET A 124 1.29 -7.37 20.41
CA MET A 124 0.68 -8.07 21.52
C MET A 124 1.62 -9.10 22.12
N THR A 125 1.45 -9.35 23.42
CA THR A 125 2.01 -10.52 24.07
C THR A 125 0.87 -11.46 24.45
N LEU A 126 0.86 -12.66 23.88
CA LEU A 126 -0.19 -13.65 24.09
C LEU A 126 0.30 -14.74 25.06
N THR A 127 -0.55 -15.04 26.05
CA THR A 127 -0.28 -16.08 27.04
C THR A 127 -1.44 -17.07 27.14
N HIS A 128 -1.12 -18.28 27.53
CA HIS A 128 -2.09 -19.31 27.86
C HIS A 128 -1.65 -19.99 29.15
N ASN A 129 -2.51 -20.03 30.17
CA ASN A 129 -2.18 -20.52 31.50
C ASN A 129 -0.92 -19.88 32.09
N ASN A 130 -0.79 -18.56 31.97
CA ASN A 130 0.35 -17.72 32.39
C ASN A 130 1.68 -18.06 31.73
N LYS A 131 1.66 -18.77 30.61
CA LYS A 131 2.85 -19.06 29.81
C LYS A 131 2.74 -18.44 28.45
N PRO A 132 3.84 -17.90 27.87
CA PRO A 132 3.82 -17.39 26.52
C PRO A 132 3.35 -18.46 25.52
N LEU A 133 2.61 -18.05 24.49
CA LEU A 133 2.28 -18.94 23.39
C LEU A 133 3.56 -19.38 22.67
N PRO A 134 3.56 -20.61 22.12
CA PRO A 134 4.74 -21.12 21.45
C PRO A 134 5.06 -20.33 20.20
N PHE A 135 6.34 -20.25 19.87
CA PHE A 135 6.83 -19.71 18.61
C PHE A 135 6.15 -20.41 17.42
N GLY A 136 5.72 -19.62 16.44
CA GLY A 136 5.08 -20.16 15.25
C GLY A 136 3.57 -20.33 15.33
N ALA A 137 2.95 -20.05 16.49
CA ALA A 137 1.49 -20.00 16.57
C ALA A 137 0.93 -18.95 15.61
N MET A 138 -0.21 -19.26 15.00
CA MET A 138 -0.84 -18.38 14.00
C MET A 138 -1.96 -17.58 14.63
N VAL A 139 -1.94 -16.27 14.41
CA VAL A 139 -2.98 -15.34 14.87
C VAL A 139 -3.66 -14.72 13.66
N THR A 140 -4.99 -14.79 13.62
CA THR A 140 -5.79 -14.27 12.50
C THR A 140 -6.92 -13.39 13.03
N SER A 141 -7.08 -12.22 12.44
CA SER A 141 -8.23 -11.37 12.71
C SER A 141 -9.45 -11.83 11.92
N GLU A 142 -10.60 -11.94 12.58
CA GLU A 142 -11.85 -12.30 11.91
C GLU A 142 -12.38 -11.21 10.99
N SER A 143 -12.14 -9.95 11.33
CA SER A 143 -12.75 -8.80 10.63
C SER A 143 -11.89 -8.16 9.57
N SER A 144 -10.56 -8.21 9.69
CA SER A 144 -9.66 -7.46 8.82
C SER A 144 -8.77 -8.33 7.92
N GLN A 145 -8.91 -9.64 7.97
CA GLN A 145 -8.06 -10.60 7.25
C GLN A 145 -6.55 -10.44 7.53
N SER A 146 -6.20 -9.70 8.57
CA SER A 146 -4.82 -9.58 9.03
C SER A 146 -4.41 -10.84 9.77
N SER A 147 -3.18 -11.27 9.55
CA SER A 147 -2.61 -12.44 10.22
C SER A 147 -1.18 -12.18 10.63
N GLY A 148 -0.72 -12.89 11.65
CA GLY A 148 0.64 -12.83 12.13
C GLY A 148 1.06 -14.15 12.74
N ILE A 149 2.35 -14.29 12.96
CA ILE A 149 2.96 -15.46 13.57
C ILE A 149 3.58 -15.04 14.90
N VAL A 150 3.32 -15.80 15.95
CA VAL A 150 3.88 -15.56 17.28
C VAL A 150 5.39 -15.76 17.23
N ALA A 151 6.12 -14.74 17.64
CA ALA A 151 7.55 -14.75 17.79
C ALA A 151 7.95 -15.19 19.21
N ASP A 152 9.17 -14.89 19.63
CA ASP A 152 9.66 -15.22 20.96
C ASP A 152 8.82 -14.57 22.07
N ASN A 153 8.67 -15.24 23.19
CA ASN A 153 7.95 -14.74 24.36
C ASN A 153 6.46 -14.44 24.12
N GLY A 154 5.84 -15.08 23.14
CA GLY A 154 4.42 -14.91 22.86
C GLY A 154 4.08 -13.60 22.15
N GLN A 155 5.06 -12.90 21.61
CA GLN A 155 4.85 -11.63 20.91
C GLN A 155 4.36 -11.84 19.48
N VAL A 156 3.37 -11.04 19.06
CA VAL A 156 2.86 -11.02 17.69
C VAL A 156 2.54 -9.59 17.27
N TYR A 157 2.86 -9.28 16.02
CA TYR A 157 2.54 -8.01 15.40
C TYR A 157 1.41 -8.18 14.39
N LEU A 158 0.38 -7.35 14.49
CA LEU A 158 -0.72 -7.27 13.53
C LEU A 158 -0.91 -5.83 13.09
N SER A 159 -1.22 -5.64 11.82
CA SER A 159 -1.51 -4.33 11.24
C SER A 159 -2.88 -4.33 10.56
N GLY A 160 -3.43 -3.13 10.31
CA GLY A 160 -4.75 -3.00 9.70
C GLY A 160 -5.88 -3.48 10.59
N MET A 161 -5.70 -3.41 11.90
CA MET A 161 -6.67 -3.90 12.88
C MET A 161 -7.69 -2.83 13.21
N PRO A 162 -8.97 -3.22 13.47
CA PRO A 162 -9.96 -2.31 14.03
C PRO A 162 -9.62 -1.96 15.46
N LEU A 163 -10.26 -0.91 16.00
CA LEU A 163 -10.08 -0.47 17.40
C LEU A 163 -10.50 -1.54 18.42
N ALA A 164 -11.43 -2.39 18.05
CA ALA A 164 -11.86 -3.52 18.84
C ALA A 164 -12.27 -4.66 17.92
N GLY A 165 -12.04 -5.87 18.31
CA GLY A 165 -12.34 -7.02 17.48
C GLY A 165 -11.94 -8.32 18.12
N LYS A 166 -12.03 -9.39 17.34
CA LYS A 166 -11.77 -10.76 17.78
C LYS A 166 -10.65 -11.34 16.91
N VAL A 167 -9.72 -12.01 17.57
CA VAL A 167 -8.67 -12.77 16.90
C VAL A 167 -8.80 -14.26 17.23
N GLN A 168 -8.47 -15.07 16.25
CA GLN A 168 -8.33 -16.51 16.39
C GLN A 168 -6.85 -16.85 16.52
N VAL A 169 -6.51 -17.64 17.52
CA VAL A 169 -5.13 -18.11 17.72
C VAL A 169 -5.10 -19.63 17.58
N LYS A 170 -4.19 -20.11 16.76
CA LYS A 170 -4.01 -21.54 16.50
C LYS A 170 -2.56 -21.93 16.78
N TRP A 171 -2.39 -22.95 17.66
CA TRP A 171 -1.08 -23.55 17.94
C TRP A 171 -1.23 -25.08 17.99
N GLY A 172 -0.45 -25.79 17.19
CA GLY A 172 -0.64 -27.23 17.01
C GLY A 172 -2.05 -27.53 16.52
N GLU A 173 -2.78 -28.39 17.24
CA GLU A 173 -4.20 -28.69 16.98
C GLU A 173 -5.15 -27.83 17.82
N ALA A 174 -4.63 -27.04 18.75
CA ALA A 174 -5.43 -26.17 19.61
C ALA A 174 -5.83 -24.89 18.88
N VAL A 175 -7.07 -24.45 19.12
CA VAL A 175 -7.61 -23.19 18.62
C VAL A 175 -8.28 -22.44 19.75
N SER A 176 -7.99 -21.16 19.89
CA SER A 176 -8.63 -20.30 20.89
C SER A 176 -9.00 -18.95 20.26
N TYR A 177 -9.96 -18.29 20.88
CA TYR A 177 -10.42 -16.97 20.46
C TYR A 177 -10.29 -15.98 21.60
N THR A 178 -9.92 -14.74 21.28
CA THR A 178 -9.91 -13.66 22.25
C THR A 178 -10.43 -12.37 21.65
N HIS A 179 -11.05 -11.53 22.48
CA HIS A 179 -11.47 -10.18 22.11
C HIS A 179 -10.37 -9.20 22.48
N LEU A 180 -10.10 -8.27 21.55
CA LEU A 180 -9.08 -7.25 21.70
C LEU A 180 -9.69 -5.87 21.65
N ARG A 181 -9.09 -4.94 22.39
CA ARG A 181 -9.34 -3.49 22.29
C ARG A 181 -8.00 -2.77 22.11
N ALA A 182 -8.05 -1.60 21.52
CA ALA A 182 -6.86 -0.85 21.12
C ALA A 182 -5.86 -0.54 22.25
N HIS A 183 -6.29 -0.52 23.51
CA HIS A 183 -5.44 -0.22 24.65
C HIS A 183 -4.90 -1.46 25.35
N GLU A 184 -5.27 -2.65 24.92
CA GLU A 184 -4.80 -3.92 25.49
C GLU A 184 -3.54 -4.37 24.76
N THR A 185 -2.43 -4.56 25.50
CA THR A 185 -1.14 -4.95 24.95
C THR A 185 -0.75 -6.39 25.27
N SER A 186 -1.47 -7.04 26.17
CA SER A 186 -1.23 -8.43 26.57
C SER A 186 -2.54 -9.14 26.87
N GLN A 187 -2.65 -10.40 26.44
CA GLN A 187 -3.83 -11.23 26.62
C GLN A 187 -3.45 -12.64 27.08
N ASP A 188 -4.22 -13.17 28.03
CA ASP A 188 -4.19 -14.57 28.43
C ASP A 188 -5.37 -15.32 27.77
N LEU A 189 -5.04 -16.43 27.15
CA LEU A 189 -5.97 -17.25 26.38
C LEU A 189 -6.48 -18.45 27.16
#